data_ccd567b04b87f905abf9ba696147325d
#
_entry.id   ccd567b04b87f905abf9ba696147325d
#
_cell.length_a   1.000
_cell.length_b   1.000
_cell.length_c   1.000
_cell.angle_alpha   90.00
_cell.angle_beta   90.00
_cell.angle_gamma   90.00
#
_symmetry.space_group_name_H-M   'P 1'
#
loop_
_entity.id
_entity.type
_entity.pdbx_description
1 polymer ?
#
loop_
_entity_poly.entity_id
_entity_poly.type
_entity_poly.pdbx_seq_one_letter_code
_entity_poly.pdbx_strand_id
1 'polypeptide(L)'
;TARKVFDKFDANVNSLLRNPNRGILDSDLSDSQFTVRHLQLFPNVLYYVVKGDSIIISAVMHYKQSPQTVYKTVMRSLERYR
;
A
#
# COMPACT_ATOMS: atom_id res chain seq x y z
N THR A 1 -11.12 -12.10 -15.41
CA THR A 1 -10.64 -13.31 -14.76
C THR A 1 -9.47 -13.03 -13.83
N ALA A 2 -9.14 -14.02 -12.99
CA ALA A 2 -8.06 -13.89 -12.00
C ALA A 2 -6.71 -13.48 -12.63
N ARG A 3 -6.40 -14.02 -13.79
CA ARG A 3 -5.14 -13.73 -14.47
C ARG A 3 -5.00 -12.25 -14.84
N LYS A 4 -6.06 -11.64 -15.33
CA LYS A 4 -6.05 -10.20 -15.66
C LYS A 4 -5.87 -9.32 -14.42
N VAL A 5 -6.44 -9.75 -13.29
CA VAL A 5 -6.29 -9.02 -12.03
C VAL A 5 -4.84 -9.06 -11.57
N PHE A 6 -4.19 -10.21 -11.64
CA PHE A 6 -2.77 -10.34 -11.29
C PHE A 6 -1.88 -9.50 -12.20
N ASP A 7 -2.12 -9.54 -13.51
CA ASP A 7 -1.33 -8.76 -14.45
C ASP A 7 -1.42 -7.26 -14.16
N LYS A 8 -2.61 -6.77 -13.86
CA LYS A 8 -2.82 -5.38 -13.51
C LYS A 8 -2.11 -5.01 -12.20
N PHE A 9 -2.20 -5.88 -11.20
CA PHE A 9 -1.54 -5.70 -9.92
C PHE A 9 -0.02 -5.63 -10.12
N ASP A 10 0.55 -6.57 -10.85
CA ASP A 10 2.00 -6.64 -11.10
C ASP A 10 2.48 -5.39 -11.85
N ALA A 11 1.75 -4.93 -12.85
CA ALA A 11 2.10 -3.73 -13.59
C ALA A 11 2.16 -2.50 -12.68
N ASN A 12 1.22 -2.37 -11.74
CA ASN A 12 1.19 -1.26 -10.79
C ASN A 12 2.32 -1.36 -9.76
N VAL A 13 2.62 -2.56 -9.26
CA VAL A 13 3.75 -2.77 -8.36
C VAL A 13 5.06 -2.42 -9.06
N ASN A 14 5.25 -2.87 -10.31
CA ASN A 14 6.44 -2.53 -11.09
C ASN A 14 6.56 -1.03 -11.33
N SER A 15 5.44 -0.34 -11.53
CA SER A 15 5.41 1.11 -11.66
C SER A 15 5.90 1.79 -10.37
N LEU A 16 5.54 1.25 -9.21
CA LEU A 16 6.01 1.78 -7.92
C LEU A 16 7.51 1.59 -7.74
N LEU A 17 8.08 0.51 -8.26
CA LEU A 17 9.54 0.30 -8.20
C LEU A 17 10.30 1.37 -8.97
N ARG A 18 9.72 1.87 -10.07
CA ARG A 18 10.31 2.96 -10.86
C ARG A 18 10.04 4.33 -10.25
N ASN A 19 8.87 4.50 -9.64
CA ASN A 19 8.46 5.77 -9.06
C ASN A 19 7.78 5.51 -7.70
N PRO A 20 8.56 5.34 -6.63
CA PRO A 20 8.01 5.03 -5.30
C PRO A 20 7.05 6.09 -4.76
N ASN A 21 7.16 7.32 -5.21
CA ASN A 21 6.32 8.42 -4.74
C ASN A 21 5.03 8.59 -5.53
N ARG A 22 4.72 7.64 -6.41
CA ARG A 22 3.51 7.69 -7.23
C ARG A 22 2.23 7.68 -6.42
N GLY A 23 2.21 6.94 -5.30
CA GLY A 23 1.04 6.87 -4.44
C GLY A 23 0.81 8.16 -3.65
N ILE A 24 -0.42 8.33 -3.20
CA ILE A 24 -0.81 9.49 -2.41
C ILE A 24 -0.35 9.28 -0.96
N LEU A 25 0.28 10.30 -0.38
CA LEU A 25 0.68 10.27 1.02
C LEU A 25 -0.55 10.13 1.92
N ASP A 26 -0.49 9.17 2.82
CA ASP A 26 -1.56 8.92 3.79
C ASP A 26 -1.07 9.37 5.17
N SER A 27 -1.41 10.60 5.54
CA SER A 27 -0.94 11.20 6.79
C SER A 27 -1.52 10.51 8.02
N ASP A 28 -2.73 9.96 7.92
CA ASP A 28 -3.38 9.28 9.06
C ASP A 28 -2.69 7.96 9.40
N LEU A 29 -2.06 7.32 8.41
CA LEU A 29 -1.36 6.05 8.59
C LEU A 29 0.14 6.23 8.79
N SER A 30 0.67 7.42 8.52
CA SER A 30 2.10 7.70 8.62
C SER A 30 2.48 8.11 10.05
N ASP A 31 3.71 7.77 10.44
CA ASP A 31 4.26 8.17 11.73
C ASP A 31 5.74 8.56 11.57
N SER A 32 6.45 8.71 12.70
CA SER A 32 7.87 9.11 12.67
C SER A 32 8.78 8.05 12.05
N GLN A 33 8.36 6.80 12.01
CA GLN A 33 9.13 5.69 11.45
C GLN A 33 8.80 5.40 10.00
N PHE A 34 7.51 5.49 9.62
CA PHE A 34 7.05 5.08 8.31
C PHE A 34 6.20 6.16 7.64
N THR A 35 6.52 6.45 6.40
CA THR A 35 5.67 7.24 5.52
C THR A 35 4.84 6.26 4.69
N VAL A 36 3.55 6.20 4.97
CA VAL A 36 2.62 5.30 4.28
C VAL A 36 1.99 6.03 3.11
N ARG A 37 1.98 5.38 1.96
CA ARG A 37 1.33 5.87 0.76
C ARG A 37 0.28 4.86 0.31
N HIS A 38 -0.72 5.33 -0.42
CA HIS A 38 -1.71 4.44 -1.01
C HIS A 38 -1.87 4.71 -2.50
N LEU A 39 -2.20 3.65 -3.23
CA LEU A 39 -2.45 3.68 -4.66
C LEU A 39 -3.81 3.05 -4.91
N GLN A 40 -4.69 3.79 -5.59
CA GLN A 40 -6.03 3.28 -5.89
C GLN A 40 -5.97 2.33 -7.07
N LEU A 41 -6.37 1.09 -6.83
CA LEU A 41 -6.51 0.04 -7.84
C LEU A 41 -7.94 -0.49 -7.75
N PHE A 42 -8.91 0.34 -8.11
CA PHE A 42 -10.33 0.04 -7.95
C PHE A 42 -10.67 -1.40 -8.35
N PRO A 43 -11.41 -2.15 -7.52
CA PRO A 43 -12.11 -1.73 -6.30
C PRO A 43 -11.25 -1.80 -5.03
N ASN A 44 -9.94 -1.94 -5.18
CA ASN A 44 -9.02 -2.07 -4.04
C ASN A 44 -8.16 -0.82 -3.87
N VAL A 45 -7.53 -0.73 -2.70
CA VAL A 45 -6.52 0.27 -2.40
C VAL A 45 -5.29 -0.46 -1.89
N LEU A 46 -4.14 -0.14 -2.47
CA LEU A 46 -2.85 -0.71 -2.09
C LEU A 46 -2.15 0.27 -1.14
N TYR A 47 -1.79 -0.20 0.05
CA TYR A 47 -1.02 0.58 1.02
C TYR A 47 0.42 0.09 1.06
N TYR A 48 1.39 1.01 0.99
CA TYR A 48 2.79 0.62 0.93
C TYR A 48 3.68 1.65 1.62
N VAL A 49 4.88 1.20 1.94
CA VAL A 49 5.95 2.03 2.53
C VAL A 49 7.20 1.82 1.70
N VAL A 50 7.94 2.90 1.46
CA VAL A 50 9.27 2.83 0.85
C VAL A 50 10.31 2.77 1.96
N LYS A 51 11.15 1.74 1.94
CA LYS A 51 12.24 1.58 2.91
C LYS A 51 13.54 1.30 2.16
N GLY A 52 14.40 2.31 2.09
CA GLY A 52 15.61 2.20 1.28
C GLY A 52 15.26 1.97 -0.19
N ASP A 53 15.80 0.90 -0.76
CA ASP A 53 15.51 0.51 -2.14
C ASP A 53 14.33 -0.45 -2.26
N SER A 54 13.65 -0.71 -1.16
CA SER A 54 12.57 -1.71 -1.11
C SER A 54 11.23 -1.04 -0.94
N ILE A 55 10.20 -1.69 -1.49
CA ILE A 55 8.81 -1.32 -1.27
C ILE A 55 8.17 -2.42 -0.44
N ILE A 56 7.60 -2.02 0.70
CA ILE A 56 6.87 -2.92 1.59
C ILE A 56 5.39 -2.75 1.33
N ILE A 57 4.75 -3.79 0.80
CA ILE A 57 3.30 -3.80 0.62
C ILE A 57 2.68 -4.13 1.98
N SER A 58 2.07 -3.15 2.61
CA SER A 58 1.50 -3.35 3.94
C SER A 58 0.09 -3.90 3.92
N ALA A 59 -0.71 -3.56 2.93
CA ALA A 59 -2.07 -4.10 2.82
C ALA A 59 -2.65 -3.84 1.43
N VAL A 60 -3.57 -4.72 1.02
CA VAL A 60 -4.45 -4.49 -0.13
C VAL A 60 -5.88 -4.63 0.40
N MET A 61 -6.63 -3.54 0.40
CA MET A 61 -7.94 -3.47 1.03
C MET A 61 -8.99 -3.05 0.02
N HIS A 62 -10.23 -3.53 0.20
CA HIS A 62 -11.35 -3.03 -0.58
C HIS A 62 -11.62 -1.57 -0.20
N TYR A 63 -11.96 -0.72 -1.19
CA TYR A 63 -12.16 0.71 -0.95
C TYR A 63 -13.25 1.03 0.07
N LYS A 64 -14.20 0.09 0.29
CA LYS A 64 -15.29 0.27 1.26
C LYS A 64 -14.93 -0.13 2.70
N GLN A 65 -13.72 -0.63 2.93
CA GLN A 65 -13.31 -0.97 4.29
C GLN A 65 -13.29 0.28 5.17
N SER A 66 -13.69 0.12 6.43
CA SER A 66 -13.68 1.24 7.36
C SER A 66 -12.26 1.74 7.61
N PRO A 67 -12.08 3.04 7.89
CA PRO A 67 -10.76 3.57 8.23
C PRO A 67 -10.10 2.86 9.41
N GLN A 68 -10.90 2.43 10.38
CA GLN A 68 -10.39 1.71 11.57
C GLN A 68 -9.82 0.36 11.17
N THR A 69 -10.50 -0.39 10.30
CA THR A 69 -10.02 -1.68 9.81
C THR A 69 -8.73 -1.51 9.02
N VAL A 70 -8.68 -0.51 8.14
CA VAL A 70 -7.48 -0.20 7.37
C VAL A 70 -6.32 0.12 8.30
N TYR A 71 -6.53 0.99 9.27
CA TYR A 71 -5.50 1.39 10.24
C TYR A 71 -4.92 0.16 10.96
N LYS A 72 -5.80 -0.69 11.52
CA LYS A 72 -5.35 -1.88 12.27
C LYS A 72 -4.56 -2.83 11.38
N THR A 73 -5.01 -3.04 10.15
CA THR A 73 -4.35 -3.97 9.22
C THR A 73 -2.98 -3.45 8.81
N VAL A 74 -2.88 -2.18 8.45
CA VAL A 74 -1.62 -1.56 8.04
C VAL A 74 -0.63 -1.54 9.20
N MET A 75 -1.07 -1.12 10.39
CA MET A 75 -0.20 -1.05 11.56
C MET A 75 0.32 -2.43 11.96
N ARG A 76 -0.52 -3.44 11.94
CA ARG A 76 -0.12 -4.83 12.23
C ARG A 76 0.94 -5.31 11.25
N SER A 77 0.75 -5.03 9.98
CA SER A 77 1.72 -5.39 8.94
C SER A 77 3.08 -4.73 9.17
N LEU A 78 3.09 -3.46 9.58
CA LEU A 78 4.32 -2.70 9.78
C LEU A 78 5.07 -3.07 11.06
N GLU A 79 4.41 -3.73 12.02
CA GLU A 79 5.05 -4.16 13.26
C GLU A 79 6.31 -5.00 13.01
N ARG A 80 6.33 -5.77 11.93
CA ARG A 80 7.48 -6.62 11.56
C ARG A 80 8.73 -5.81 11.26
N TYR A 81 8.60 -4.54 10.93
CA TYR A 81 9.68 -3.70 10.44
C TYR A 81 10.09 -2.61 11.43
N ARG A 82 9.48 -2.63 12.61
CA ARG A 82 9.78 -1.64 13.66
C ARG A 82 11.01 -1.99 14.49
#